data_cf6da0f96fd469e37e1d19d768af1894
#
_entry.id   cf6da0f96fd469e37e1d19d768af1894
#
_cell.length_a   1.000
_cell.length_b   1.000
_cell.length_c   1.000
_cell.angle_alpha   90.00
_cell.angle_beta   90.00
_cell.angle_gamma   90.00
#
_symmetry.space_group_name_H-M   'P 1'
#
loop_
_entity.id
_entity.type
_entity.pdbx_description
1 polymer ?
#
loop_
_entity_poly.entity_id
_entity_poly.type
_entity_poly.pdbx_seq_one_letter_code
_entity_poly.pdbx_strand_id
1 'polypeptide(L)'
;GDWTASTLMLTPEDALRAAGLSRQKIGYLQSLAETVGRGELSLESLSEQSDAEVEASITAVKGFGQWSAHMYMMFALGRPDIWPSGDLAVRVGFGRLMGWPERPDERRVIAEGAVFAPHRSALALLCWHFYSEAPL
;
A
#
# COMPACT_ATOMS: atom_id res chain seq x y z
N GLY A 1 -7.25 6.91 -10.76
CA GLY A 1 -8.38 7.64 -10.23
C GLY A 1 -8.11 8.20 -8.84
N ASP A 2 -8.91 9.13 -8.46
CA ASP A 2 -8.75 9.77 -7.15
C ASP A 2 -9.33 8.87 -6.05
N TRP A 3 -8.43 8.37 -5.20
CA TRP A 3 -8.83 7.56 -4.06
C TRP A 3 -8.98 8.45 -2.83
N THR A 4 -10.20 8.53 -2.32
CA THR A 4 -10.50 9.20 -1.04
C THR A 4 -11.02 8.15 -0.07
N ALA A 5 -11.15 8.52 1.21
CA ALA A 5 -11.74 7.62 2.20
C ALA A 5 -13.15 7.20 1.78
N SER A 6 -13.97 8.14 1.31
CA SER A 6 -15.32 7.84 0.85
C SER A 6 -15.32 6.94 -0.38
N THR A 7 -14.44 7.21 -1.35
CA THR A 7 -14.30 6.41 -2.55
C THR A 7 -13.89 4.99 -2.19
N LEU A 8 -12.93 4.84 -1.27
CA LEU A 8 -12.46 3.53 -0.83
C LEU A 8 -13.57 2.74 -0.12
N MET A 9 -14.36 3.39 0.72
CA MET A 9 -15.48 2.76 1.41
C MET A 9 -16.56 2.27 0.43
N LEU A 10 -16.76 2.99 -0.68
CA LEU A 10 -17.74 2.65 -1.70
C LEU A 10 -17.20 1.71 -2.77
N THR A 11 -15.89 1.50 -2.82
CA THR A 11 -15.27 0.62 -3.81
C THR A 11 -15.63 -0.83 -3.49
N PRO A 12 -16.18 -1.58 -4.47
CA PRO A 12 -16.53 -2.98 -4.25
C PRO A 12 -15.29 -3.81 -3.86
N GLU A 13 -15.50 -4.78 -2.98
CA GLU A 13 -14.43 -5.71 -2.57
C GLU A 13 -13.80 -6.39 -3.79
N ASP A 14 -14.60 -6.77 -4.78
CA ASP A 14 -14.10 -7.44 -5.99
C ASP A 14 -13.10 -6.57 -6.75
N ALA A 15 -13.33 -5.26 -6.82
CA ALA A 15 -12.42 -4.34 -7.49
C ALA A 15 -11.08 -4.25 -6.75
N LEU A 16 -11.11 -4.23 -5.42
CA LEU A 16 -9.89 -4.21 -4.59
C LEU A 16 -9.13 -5.53 -4.72
N ARG A 17 -9.84 -6.65 -4.77
CA ARG A 17 -9.21 -7.96 -4.97
C ARG A 17 -8.59 -8.09 -6.35
N ALA A 18 -9.22 -7.51 -7.36
CA ALA A 18 -8.66 -7.47 -8.72
C ALA A 18 -7.35 -6.70 -8.77
N ALA A 19 -7.14 -5.75 -7.85
CA ALA A 19 -5.88 -5.02 -7.71
C ALA A 19 -4.81 -5.82 -6.96
N GLY A 20 -5.11 -7.06 -6.52
CA GLY A 20 -4.14 -7.94 -5.88
C GLY A 20 -4.23 -7.99 -4.36
N LEU A 21 -5.28 -7.43 -3.76
CA LEU A 21 -5.43 -7.39 -2.31
C LEU A 21 -6.19 -8.61 -1.79
N SER A 22 -5.71 -9.17 -0.67
CA SER A 22 -6.43 -10.23 0.03
C SER A 22 -7.63 -9.66 0.80
N ARG A 23 -8.55 -10.52 1.22
CA ARG A 23 -9.70 -10.09 2.03
C ARG A 23 -9.26 -9.43 3.33
N GLN A 24 -8.24 -9.96 3.98
CA GLN A 24 -7.72 -9.38 5.22
C GLN A 24 -7.20 -7.96 5.00
N LYS A 25 -6.44 -7.75 3.92
CA LYS A 25 -5.90 -6.45 3.56
C LYS A 25 -7.00 -5.46 3.21
N ILE A 26 -8.02 -5.90 2.49
CA ILE A 26 -9.19 -5.09 2.17
C ILE A 26 -9.89 -4.65 3.46
N GLY A 27 -10.06 -5.57 4.42
CA GLY A 27 -10.65 -5.25 5.71
C GLY A 27 -9.90 -4.16 6.46
N TYR A 28 -8.57 -4.22 6.46
CA TYR A 28 -7.74 -3.17 7.06
C TYR A 28 -7.92 -1.82 6.37
N LEU A 29 -7.96 -1.80 5.05
CA LEU A 29 -8.17 -0.56 4.30
C LEU A 29 -9.53 0.05 4.59
N GLN A 30 -10.57 -0.78 4.64
CA GLN A 30 -11.92 -0.32 4.96
C GLN A 30 -12.01 0.25 6.38
N SER A 31 -11.37 -0.41 7.35
CA SER A 31 -11.30 0.06 8.74
C SER A 31 -10.59 1.41 8.82
N LEU A 32 -9.51 1.58 8.09
CA LEU A 32 -8.76 2.83 8.05
C LEU A 32 -9.60 3.94 7.42
N ALA A 33 -10.32 3.64 6.34
CA ALA A 33 -11.21 4.60 5.69
C ALA A 33 -12.33 5.04 6.64
N GLU A 34 -12.87 4.11 7.43
CA GLU A 34 -13.88 4.44 8.44
C GLU A 34 -13.31 5.35 9.53
N THR A 35 -12.07 5.11 9.96
CA THR A 35 -11.39 5.95 10.96
C THR A 35 -11.28 7.39 10.46
N VAL A 36 -10.93 7.57 9.20
CA VAL A 36 -10.90 8.90 8.57
C VAL A 36 -12.30 9.50 8.52
N GLY A 37 -13.29 8.68 8.14
CA GLY A 37 -14.69 9.13 8.05
C GLY A 37 -15.28 9.56 9.40
N ARG A 38 -14.78 9.01 10.51
CA ARG A 38 -15.21 9.41 11.86
C ARG A 38 -14.49 10.64 12.39
N GLY A 39 -13.58 11.21 11.62
CA GLY A 39 -12.84 12.41 12.01
C GLY A 39 -11.64 12.17 12.92
N GLU A 40 -11.27 10.93 13.16
CA GLU A 40 -10.07 10.59 13.95
C GLU A 40 -8.78 10.93 13.20
N LEU A 41 -8.85 10.93 11.87
CA LEU A 41 -7.79 11.42 10.98
C LEU A 41 -8.42 12.40 10.01
N SER A 42 -7.78 13.54 9.81
CA SER A 42 -8.23 14.55 8.84
C SER A 42 -7.61 14.30 7.48
N LEU A 43 -8.43 13.96 6.49
CA LEU A 43 -7.96 13.74 5.12
C LEU A 43 -7.32 15.01 4.54
N GLU A 44 -7.93 16.18 4.82
CA GLU A 44 -7.41 17.45 4.36
C GLU A 44 -6.03 17.74 4.94
N SER A 45 -5.85 17.49 6.24
CA SER A 45 -4.55 17.65 6.90
C SER A 45 -3.51 16.67 6.32
N LEU A 46 -3.91 15.41 6.10
CA LEU A 46 -3.01 14.40 5.54
C LEU A 46 -2.55 14.77 4.14
N SER A 47 -3.43 15.33 3.31
CA SER A 47 -3.09 15.68 1.92
C SER A 47 -2.00 16.73 1.82
N GLU A 48 -1.82 17.56 2.86
CA GLU A 48 -0.80 18.59 2.91
C GLU A 48 0.52 18.11 3.50
N GLN A 49 0.55 16.92 4.06
CA GLN A 49 1.74 16.36 4.71
C GLN A 49 2.63 15.60 3.72
N SER A 50 3.91 15.50 4.06
CA SER A 50 4.84 14.63 3.34
C SER A 50 4.49 13.16 3.59
N ASP A 51 5.06 12.27 2.78
CA ASP A 51 4.85 10.82 2.96
C ASP A 51 5.24 10.37 4.37
N ALA A 52 6.39 10.83 4.87
CA ALA A 52 6.85 10.46 6.21
C ALA A 52 5.91 10.99 7.30
N GLU A 53 5.40 12.19 7.13
CA GLU A 53 4.45 12.78 8.07
C GLU A 53 3.11 12.05 8.07
N VAL A 54 2.61 11.67 6.88
CA VAL A 54 1.37 10.90 6.75
C VAL A 54 1.54 9.54 7.44
N GLU A 55 2.66 8.86 7.18
CA GLU A 55 2.94 7.57 7.81
C GLU A 55 2.93 7.70 9.34
N ALA A 56 3.58 8.73 9.87
CA ALA A 56 3.61 8.97 11.31
C ALA A 56 2.22 9.25 11.88
N SER A 57 1.41 10.05 11.17
CA SER A 57 0.05 10.39 11.61
C SER A 57 -0.85 9.15 11.66
N ILE A 58 -0.76 8.29 10.67
CA ILE A 58 -1.58 7.07 10.60
C ILE A 58 -1.12 6.05 11.63
N THR A 59 0.18 5.84 11.77
CA THR A 59 0.71 4.86 12.73
C THR A 59 0.50 5.29 14.18
N ALA A 60 0.25 6.58 14.43
CA ALA A 60 -0.12 7.06 15.76
C ALA A 60 -1.52 6.61 16.18
N VAL A 61 -2.38 6.23 15.24
CA VAL A 61 -3.71 5.70 15.54
C VAL A 61 -3.56 4.26 16.04
N LYS A 62 -4.15 3.98 17.20
CA LYS A 62 -4.07 2.66 17.82
C LYS A 62 -4.57 1.57 16.86
N GLY A 63 -3.77 0.54 16.69
CA GLY A 63 -4.10 -0.60 15.83
C GLY A 63 -3.59 -0.50 14.39
N PHE A 64 -3.03 0.64 14.01
CA PHE A 64 -2.50 0.81 12.65
C PHE A 64 -0.97 0.86 12.66
N GLY A 65 -0.36 0.03 11.81
CA GLY A 65 1.08 -0.01 11.62
C GLY A 65 1.51 0.54 10.28
N GLN A 66 2.79 0.39 9.98
CA GLN A 66 3.38 0.88 8.73
C GLN A 66 2.68 0.34 7.49
N TRP A 67 2.33 -0.95 7.49
CA TRP A 67 1.64 -1.55 6.36
C TRP A 67 0.30 -0.85 6.07
N SER A 68 -0.50 -0.61 7.12
CA SER A 68 -1.78 0.09 6.99
C SER A 68 -1.59 1.50 6.45
N ALA A 69 -0.55 2.20 6.93
CA ALA A 69 -0.22 3.54 6.44
C ALA A 69 0.11 3.51 4.95
N HIS A 70 0.96 2.58 4.51
CA HIS A 70 1.34 2.46 3.11
C HIS A 70 0.13 2.17 2.22
N MET A 71 -0.75 1.28 2.66
CA MET A 71 -1.96 0.96 1.89
C MET A 71 -2.87 2.18 1.75
N TYR A 72 -3.08 2.91 2.83
CA TYR A 72 -3.89 4.12 2.79
C TYR A 72 -3.28 5.18 1.87
N MET A 73 -1.97 5.40 1.99
CA MET A 73 -1.26 6.39 1.17
C MET A 73 -1.34 6.06 -0.32
N MET A 74 -1.27 4.78 -0.69
CA MET A 74 -1.38 4.36 -2.08
C MET A 74 -2.81 4.45 -2.60
N PHE A 75 -3.77 3.88 -1.86
CA PHE A 75 -5.12 3.67 -2.37
C PHE A 75 -6.09 4.81 -2.07
N ALA A 76 -5.91 5.51 -0.96
CA ALA A 76 -6.79 6.63 -0.59
C ALA A 76 -6.20 7.99 -0.95
N LEU A 77 -4.91 8.17 -0.76
CA LEU A 77 -4.24 9.46 -1.04
C LEU A 77 -3.59 9.51 -2.43
N GLY A 78 -3.46 8.39 -3.10
CA GLY A 78 -2.87 8.33 -4.45
C GLY A 78 -1.40 8.74 -4.50
N ARG A 79 -0.65 8.50 -3.42
CA ARG A 79 0.76 8.87 -3.38
C ARG A 79 1.57 7.99 -4.35
N PRO A 80 2.39 8.60 -5.22
CA PRO A 80 3.04 7.85 -6.32
C PRO A 80 4.27 7.07 -5.92
N ASP A 81 4.90 7.39 -4.80
CA ASP A 81 6.18 6.80 -4.44
C ASP A 81 6.17 6.11 -3.07
N ILE A 82 5.18 5.27 -2.85
CA ILE A 82 5.08 4.46 -1.65
C ILE A 82 5.62 3.07 -1.95
N TRP A 83 6.55 2.60 -1.11
CA TRP A 83 7.18 1.31 -1.29
C TRP A 83 6.91 0.42 -0.06
N PRO A 84 5.85 -0.42 -0.09
CA PRO A 84 5.49 -1.26 1.06
C PRO A 84 6.40 -2.48 1.17
N SER A 85 7.65 -2.23 1.49
CA SER A 85 8.72 -3.22 1.54
C SER A 85 8.49 -4.33 2.58
N GLY A 86 7.68 -4.07 3.58
CA GLY A 86 7.31 -5.07 4.57
C GLY A 86 6.18 -6.00 4.14
N ASP A 87 5.53 -5.70 3.02
CA ASP A 87 4.43 -6.53 2.52
C ASP A 87 4.96 -7.80 1.84
N LEU A 88 4.50 -8.96 2.30
CA LEU A 88 4.98 -10.23 1.79
C LEU A 88 4.75 -10.38 0.29
N ALA A 89 3.58 -10.00 -0.19
CA ALA A 89 3.25 -10.13 -1.61
C ALA A 89 4.13 -9.23 -2.48
N VAL A 90 4.46 -8.03 -2.00
CA VAL A 90 5.40 -7.14 -2.68
C VAL A 90 6.79 -7.78 -2.75
N ARG A 91 7.27 -8.33 -1.64
CA ARG A 91 8.59 -8.96 -1.59
C ARG A 91 8.69 -10.15 -2.55
N VAL A 92 7.70 -11.04 -2.51
CA VAL A 92 7.67 -12.21 -3.39
C VAL A 92 7.54 -11.77 -4.85
N GLY A 93 6.61 -10.87 -5.14
CA GLY A 93 6.40 -10.36 -6.50
C GLY A 93 7.62 -9.64 -7.05
N PHE A 94 8.29 -8.85 -6.22
CA PHE A 94 9.51 -8.15 -6.63
C PHE A 94 10.64 -9.13 -6.97
N GLY A 95 10.81 -10.16 -6.14
CA GLY A 95 11.79 -11.21 -6.43
C GLY A 95 11.52 -11.92 -7.76
N ARG A 96 10.26 -12.22 -8.04
CA ARG A 96 9.85 -12.82 -9.31
C ARG A 96 10.10 -11.89 -10.50
N LEU A 97 9.75 -10.61 -10.33
CA LEU A 97 9.96 -9.60 -11.36
C LEU A 97 11.44 -9.44 -11.71
N MET A 98 12.30 -9.45 -10.71
CA MET A 98 13.75 -9.32 -10.88
C MET A 98 14.42 -10.62 -11.31
N GLY A 99 13.70 -11.73 -11.31
CA GLY A 99 14.25 -13.03 -11.68
C GLY A 99 15.18 -13.62 -10.63
N TRP A 100 15.03 -13.25 -9.37
CA TRP A 100 15.86 -13.80 -8.30
C TRP A 100 15.37 -15.21 -7.90
N PRO A 101 16.29 -16.16 -7.64
CA PRO A 101 15.89 -17.52 -7.29
C PRO A 101 15.27 -17.64 -5.90
N GLU A 102 15.57 -16.70 -5.00
CA GLU A 102 15.06 -16.73 -3.65
C GLU A 102 14.27 -15.45 -3.34
N ARG A 103 13.30 -15.57 -2.43
CA ARG A 103 12.54 -14.42 -1.97
C ARG A 103 13.47 -13.44 -1.25
N PRO A 104 13.51 -12.17 -1.65
CA PRO A 104 14.34 -11.19 -0.98
C PRO A 104 13.79 -10.86 0.42
N ASP A 105 14.69 -10.48 1.34
CA ASP A 105 14.28 -9.91 2.60
C ASP A 105 13.88 -8.44 2.42
N GLU A 106 13.31 -7.84 3.46
CA GLU A 106 12.86 -6.45 3.38
C GLU A 106 14.01 -5.49 3.08
N ARG A 107 15.18 -5.71 3.69
CA ARG A 107 16.36 -4.87 3.47
C ARG A 107 16.75 -4.81 1.99
N ARG A 108 16.76 -5.96 1.32
CA ARG A 108 17.08 -6.03 -0.10
C ARG A 108 16.01 -5.35 -0.94
N VAL A 109 14.74 -5.53 -0.58
CA VAL A 109 13.61 -4.88 -1.28
C VAL A 109 13.74 -3.36 -1.19
N ILE A 110 14.10 -2.83 -0.03
CA ILE A 110 14.32 -1.39 0.14
C ILE A 110 15.47 -0.91 -0.73
N ALA A 111 16.63 -1.59 -0.65
CA ALA A 111 17.82 -1.18 -1.38
C ALA A 111 17.64 -1.24 -2.89
N GLU A 112 17.12 -2.35 -3.38
CA GLU A 112 16.97 -2.57 -4.83
C GLU A 112 15.79 -1.77 -5.41
N GLY A 113 14.77 -1.48 -4.60
CA GLY A 113 13.62 -0.68 -5.03
C GLY A 113 13.92 0.82 -5.15
N ALA A 114 15.00 1.30 -4.54
CA ALA A 114 15.32 2.72 -4.50
C ALA A 114 15.48 3.35 -5.89
N VAL A 115 15.99 2.60 -6.87
CA VAL A 115 16.20 3.11 -8.23
C VAL A 115 14.89 3.42 -8.97
N PHE A 116 13.77 2.89 -8.49
CA PHE A 116 12.47 3.08 -9.11
C PHE A 116 11.73 4.32 -8.59
N ALA A 117 12.29 5.03 -7.61
CA ALA A 117 11.72 6.29 -7.18
C ALA A 117 11.69 7.27 -8.38
N PRO A 118 10.67 8.12 -8.52
CA PRO A 118 9.55 8.34 -7.62
C PRO A 118 8.26 7.56 -8.00
N HIS A 119 8.39 6.35 -8.56
CA HIS A 119 7.28 5.58 -9.11
C HIS A 119 7.06 4.25 -8.39
N ARG A 120 7.46 4.16 -7.12
CA ARG A 120 7.43 2.89 -6.40
C ARG A 120 6.03 2.36 -6.09
N SER A 121 5.02 3.24 -6.04
CA SER A 121 3.64 2.77 -5.88
C SER A 121 3.19 1.94 -7.08
N ALA A 122 3.51 2.39 -8.29
CA ALA A 122 3.21 1.63 -9.52
C ALA A 122 3.98 0.31 -9.54
N LEU A 123 5.22 0.32 -9.08
CA LEU A 123 6.03 -0.89 -8.96
C LEU A 123 5.40 -1.87 -7.97
N ALA A 124 4.88 -1.39 -6.85
CA ALA A 124 4.20 -2.24 -5.86
C ALA A 124 2.98 -2.93 -6.46
N LEU A 125 2.17 -2.21 -7.25
CA LEU A 125 1.03 -2.81 -7.95
C LEU A 125 1.48 -3.91 -8.90
N LEU A 126 2.56 -3.69 -9.62
CA LEU A 126 3.13 -4.68 -10.52
C LEU A 126 3.62 -5.91 -9.74
N CYS A 127 4.25 -5.70 -8.59
CA CYS A 127 4.69 -6.80 -7.72
C CYS A 127 3.52 -7.66 -7.25
N TRP A 128 2.40 -7.04 -6.87
CA TRP A 128 1.19 -7.78 -6.49
C TRP A 128 0.64 -8.59 -7.66
N HIS A 129 0.69 -8.04 -8.87
CA HIS A 129 0.28 -8.77 -10.07
C HIS A 129 1.16 -10.03 -10.25
N PHE A 130 2.48 -9.88 -10.17
CA PHE A 130 3.40 -11.00 -10.29
C PHE A 130 3.23 -12.03 -9.18
N TYR A 131 2.87 -11.59 -7.99
CA TYR A 131 2.59 -12.49 -6.88
C TYR A 131 1.35 -13.34 -7.12
N SER A 132 0.26 -12.73 -7.61
CA SER A 132 -1.04 -13.40 -7.76
C SER A 132 -1.18 -14.18 -9.07
N GLU A 133 -0.53 -13.73 -10.13
CA GLU A 133 -0.74 -14.23 -11.50
C GLU A 133 0.42 -15.06 -12.04
N ALA A 134 1.63 -14.83 -11.53
CA ALA A 134 2.80 -15.51 -12.05
C ALA A 134 2.73 -17.02 -11.76
N PRO A 135 2.98 -17.88 -12.76
CA PRO A 135 3.07 -19.31 -12.51
C PRO A 135 4.25 -19.63 -11.60
N LEU A 136 4.05 -20.62 -10.76
CA LEU A 136 5.09 -21.08 -9.84
C LEU A 136 6.07 -22.02 -10.52
#